data_fc1f409696fbc6268c26e9ef8d74b839
#
_entry.id   fc1f409696fbc6268c26e9ef8d74b839
#
_cell.length_a   1.000
_cell.length_b   1.000
_cell.length_c   1.000
_cell.angle_alpha   90.00
_cell.angle_beta   90.00
_cell.angle_gamma   90.00
#
_symmetry.space_group_name_H-M   'P 1'
#
loop_
_entity.id
_entity.type
_entity.pdbx_description
1 polymer ?
#
loop_
_entity_poly.entity_id
_entity_poly.type
_entity_poly.pdbx_seq_one_letter_code
_entity_poly.pdbx_strand_id
1 'polypeptide(L)'
;MLQVQHVSKTFGRLQVLKNVHLSFDRGQAVAVIGPNGSGKTTLIKSILGMVVPEEGRIVFQGHVIGQDAQYRRHIGYMPQIGRYPDNMQIGELFDMMRDLRNNAETTLDEDLIHAFKLPDIYQKTMRTLSGGTRQKVSAALAFLFNPPVMILDEPTAGLDPLSAEILKEKVLHEKQRDKLFLITSHIMSDLEELATHVLYLVEGRAVFFKTLETLRSETREERLGKAITRIMQTATS
;
A
#
# COMPACT_ATOMS: atom_id res chain seq x y z
N MET A 1 -12.25 5.67 -8.46
CA MET A 1 -11.43 4.54 -8.98
C MET A 1 -11.60 3.27 -8.18
N LEU A 2 -11.43 3.32 -6.87
CA LEU A 2 -11.61 2.22 -5.92
C LEU A 2 -12.61 2.64 -4.84
N GLN A 3 -13.65 1.85 -4.61
CA GLN A 3 -14.68 2.15 -3.61
C GLN A 3 -14.81 0.98 -2.62
N VAL A 4 -14.92 1.30 -1.36
CA VAL A 4 -15.24 0.40 -0.25
C VAL A 4 -16.63 0.79 0.20
N GLN A 5 -17.64 -0.06 -0.05
CA GLN A 5 -19.06 0.26 0.16
C GLN A 5 -19.61 -0.54 1.33
N HIS A 6 -19.74 0.10 2.50
CA HIS A 6 -20.33 -0.45 3.71
C HIS A 6 -19.73 -1.80 4.16
N VAL A 7 -18.40 -1.90 4.08
CA VAL A 7 -17.67 -3.13 4.34
C VAL A 7 -17.58 -3.41 5.84
N SER A 8 -18.03 -4.60 6.24
CA SER A 8 -17.87 -5.16 7.58
C SER A 8 -17.13 -6.50 7.51
N LYS A 9 -16.29 -6.79 8.51
CA LYS A 9 -15.54 -8.04 8.62
C LYS A 9 -15.34 -8.44 10.08
N THR A 10 -15.67 -9.70 10.38
CA THR A 10 -15.48 -10.31 11.69
C THR A 10 -14.52 -11.50 11.59
N PHE A 11 -13.67 -11.71 12.56
CA PHE A 11 -12.87 -12.92 12.76
C PHE A 11 -13.21 -13.53 14.12
N GLY A 12 -13.92 -14.67 14.10
CA GLY A 12 -14.45 -15.27 15.31
C GLY A 12 -15.45 -14.31 16.00
N ARG A 13 -15.08 -13.77 17.16
CA ARG A 13 -15.93 -12.81 17.90
C ARG A 13 -15.49 -11.34 17.71
N LEU A 14 -14.38 -11.11 17.03
CA LEU A 14 -13.79 -9.77 16.86
C LEU A 14 -14.24 -9.16 15.53
N GLN A 15 -15.06 -8.11 15.58
CA GLN A 15 -15.40 -7.31 14.42
C GLN A 15 -14.26 -6.32 14.12
N VAL A 16 -13.51 -6.59 13.05
CA VAL A 16 -12.29 -5.86 12.67
C VAL A 16 -12.55 -4.72 11.71
N LEU A 17 -13.58 -4.82 10.85
CA LEU A 17 -14.08 -3.70 10.04
C LEU A 17 -15.57 -3.52 10.34
N LYS A 18 -15.99 -2.25 10.51
CA LYS A 18 -17.33 -1.89 10.97
C LYS A 18 -17.92 -0.85 10.03
N ASN A 19 -18.68 -1.30 9.03
CA ASN A 19 -19.40 -0.44 8.08
C ASN A 19 -18.49 0.62 7.43
N VAL A 20 -17.33 0.20 6.92
CA VAL A 20 -16.36 1.10 6.28
C VAL A 20 -16.87 1.52 4.92
N HIS A 21 -17.00 2.84 4.69
CA HIS A 21 -17.42 3.43 3.42
C HIS A 21 -16.39 4.47 2.98
N LEU A 22 -15.70 4.26 1.83
CA LEU A 22 -14.61 5.08 1.33
C LEU A 22 -14.62 5.09 -0.21
N SER A 23 -14.18 6.20 -0.77
CA SER A 23 -13.91 6.31 -2.22
C SER A 23 -12.52 6.87 -2.42
N PHE A 24 -11.73 6.19 -3.24
CA PHE A 24 -10.39 6.58 -3.61
C PHE A 24 -10.33 6.84 -5.11
N ASP A 25 -9.72 7.97 -5.48
CA ASP A 25 -9.63 8.40 -6.86
C ASP A 25 -8.19 8.38 -7.37
N ARG A 26 -8.02 8.51 -8.68
CA ARG A 26 -6.72 8.64 -9.32
C ARG A 26 -5.99 9.89 -8.81
N GLY A 27 -4.66 9.84 -8.82
CA GLY A 27 -3.81 10.95 -8.36
C GLY A 27 -3.76 11.11 -6.84
N GLN A 28 -4.52 10.33 -6.07
CA GLN A 28 -4.45 10.36 -4.61
C GLN A 28 -3.32 9.48 -4.09
N ALA A 29 -2.54 10.01 -3.16
CA ALA A 29 -1.66 9.23 -2.29
C ALA A 29 -2.23 9.29 -0.87
N VAL A 30 -2.78 8.17 -0.41
CA VAL A 30 -3.53 8.08 0.84
C VAL A 30 -2.67 7.42 1.92
N ALA A 31 -2.33 8.18 2.95
CA ALA A 31 -1.77 7.63 4.18
C ALA A 31 -2.87 6.91 4.97
N VAL A 32 -2.76 5.59 5.11
CA VAL A 32 -3.69 4.78 5.91
C VAL A 32 -3.09 4.60 7.30
N ILE A 33 -3.59 5.34 8.27
CA ILE A 33 -3.05 5.41 9.63
C ILE A 33 -4.07 5.00 10.67
N GLY A 34 -3.57 4.64 11.86
CA GLY A 34 -4.36 4.21 13.01
C GLY A 34 -3.57 3.28 13.91
N PRO A 35 -4.00 3.06 15.14
CA PRO A 35 -3.30 2.18 16.09
C PRO A 35 -3.23 0.72 15.60
N ASN A 36 -2.39 -0.08 16.25
CA ASN A 36 -2.35 -1.50 15.96
C ASN A 36 -3.72 -2.14 16.25
N GLY A 37 -4.14 -3.05 15.36
CA GLY A 37 -5.47 -3.65 15.46
C GLY A 37 -6.63 -2.78 14.95
N SER A 38 -6.38 -1.57 14.42
CA SER A 38 -7.45 -0.70 13.91
C SER A 38 -8.14 -1.18 12.61
N GLY A 39 -7.62 -2.24 11.97
CA GLY A 39 -8.20 -2.80 10.75
C GLY A 39 -7.47 -2.46 9.45
N LYS A 40 -6.35 -1.70 9.47
CA LYS A 40 -5.58 -1.30 8.27
C LYS A 40 -5.24 -2.48 7.36
N THR A 41 -4.57 -3.49 7.91
CA THR A 41 -4.17 -4.70 7.16
C THR A 41 -5.38 -5.48 6.65
N THR A 42 -6.48 -5.52 7.41
CA THR A 42 -7.72 -6.19 6.98
C THR A 42 -8.36 -5.43 5.83
N LEU A 43 -8.40 -4.10 5.88
CA LEU A 43 -8.89 -3.26 4.78
C LEU A 43 -8.06 -3.49 3.51
N ILE A 44 -6.72 -3.43 3.61
CA ILE A 44 -5.81 -3.70 2.49
C ILE A 44 -6.04 -5.11 1.93
N LYS A 45 -6.09 -6.13 2.77
CA LYS A 45 -6.34 -7.51 2.34
C LYS A 45 -7.73 -7.70 1.72
N SER A 46 -8.73 -6.93 2.17
CA SER A 46 -10.06 -6.95 1.56
C SER A 46 -10.02 -6.31 0.15
N ILE A 47 -9.30 -5.20 -0.03
CA ILE A 47 -9.08 -4.58 -1.34
C ILE A 47 -8.32 -5.54 -2.29
N LEU A 48 -7.36 -6.29 -1.78
CA LEU A 48 -6.63 -7.31 -2.54
C LEU A 48 -7.44 -8.59 -2.78
N GLY A 49 -8.67 -8.70 -2.23
CA GLY A 49 -9.49 -9.91 -2.32
C GLY A 49 -8.90 -11.13 -1.58
N MET A 50 -7.96 -10.90 -0.67
CA MET A 50 -7.40 -11.94 0.22
C MET A 50 -8.28 -12.18 1.45
N VAL A 51 -9.12 -11.21 1.78
CA VAL A 51 -10.14 -11.28 2.83
C VAL A 51 -11.48 -10.91 2.19
N VAL A 52 -12.46 -11.80 2.30
CA VAL A 52 -13.81 -11.56 1.80
C VAL A 52 -14.62 -10.86 2.90
N PRO A 53 -15.18 -9.68 2.65
CA PRO A 53 -16.12 -9.03 3.57
C PRO A 53 -17.33 -9.90 3.85
N GLU A 54 -17.93 -9.76 5.02
CA GLU A 54 -19.21 -10.40 5.36
C GLU A 54 -20.39 -9.56 4.91
N GLU A 55 -20.21 -8.24 4.97
CA GLU A 55 -21.20 -7.27 4.51
C GLU A 55 -20.52 -6.23 3.62
N GLY A 56 -21.33 -5.61 2.76
CA GLY A 56 -20.85 -4.62 1.82
C GLY A 56 -20.10 -5.22 0.63
N ARG A 57 -19.42 -4.37 -0.10
CA ARG A 57 -18.65 -4.77 -1.29
C ARG A 57 -17.52 -3.80 -1.57
N ILE A 58 -16.55 -4.25 -2.34
CA ILE A 58 -15.48 -3.41 -2.87
C ILE A 58 -15.65 -3.34 -4.37
N VAL A 59 -15.54 -2.15 -4.93
CA VAL A 59 -15.71 -1.88 -6.35
C VAL A 59 -14.41 -1.30 -6.89
N PHE A 60 -13.87 -1.91 -7.93
CA PHE A 60 -12.68 -1.47 -8.63
C PHE A 60 -13.03 -1.15 -10.08
N GLN A 61 -12.83 0.11 -10.51
CA GLN A 61 -13.15 0.59 -11.86
C GLN A 61 -14.58 0.23 -12.32
N GLY A 62 -15.55 0.34 -11.39
CA GLY A 62 -16.97 0.04 -11.68
C GLY A 62 -17.37 -1.44 -11.51
N HIS A 63 -16.43 -2.35 -11.31
CA HIS A 63 -16.69 -3.78 -11.14
C HIS A 63 -16.54 -4.21 -9.68
N VAL A 64 -17.50 -4.98 -9.16
CA VAL A 64 -17.40 -5.56 -7.82
C VAL A 64 -16.31 -6.62 -7.82
N ILE A 65 -15.32 -6.47 -6.92
CA ILE A 65 -14.30 -7.51 -6.74
C ILE A 65 -14.87 -8.68 -5.93
N GLY A 66 -14.47 -9.89 -6.29
CA GLY A 66 -14.93 -11.06 -5.54
C GLY A 66 -14.64 -12.39 -6.24
N GLN A 67 -15.23 -12.64 -7.41
CA GLN A 67 -15.11 -13.93 -8.09
C GLN A 67 -13.95 -13.98 -9.08
N ASP A 68 -13.59 -12.84 -9.68
CA ASP A 68 -12.49 -12.75 -10.65
C ASP A 68 -11.27 -12.07 -10.01
N ALA A 69 -10.11 -12.71 -10.15
CA ALA A 69 -8.84 -12.17 -9.67
C ALA A 69 -8.16 -11.22 -10.70
N GLN A 70 -8.74 -11.03 -11.88
CA GLN A 70 -8.13 -10.25 -12.98
C GLN A 70 -7.82 -8.80 -12.58
N TYR A 71 -8.66 -8.17 -11.76
CA TYR A 71 -8.42 -6.80 -11.29
C TYR A 71 -7.07 -6.64 -10.56
N ARG A 72 -6.53 -7.73 -9.96
CA ARG A 72 -5.23 -7.70 -9.27
C ARG A 72 -4.07 -7.37 -10.20
N ARG A 73 -4.25 -7.54 -11.52
CA ARG A 73 -3.26 -7.11 -12.52
C ARG A 73 -3.04 -5.59 -12.51
N HIS A 74 -4.01 -4.85 -12.03
CA HIS A 74 -3.97 -3.39 -11.94
C HIS A 74 -3.52 -2.88 -10.57
N ILE A 75 -3.08 -3.78 -9.68
CA ILE A 75 -2.62 -3.44 -8.33
C ILE A 75 -1.19 -3.95 -8.14
N GLY A 76 -0.28 -3.04 -7.84
CA GLY A 76 1.04 -3.34 -7.29
C GLY A 76 0.94 -3.41 -5.77
N TYR A 77 1.40 -4.50 -5.20
CA TYR A 77 1.37 -4.67 -3.76
C TYR A 77 2.77 -4.94 -3.21
N MET A 78 3.19 -4.09 -2.30
CA MET A 78 4.40 -4.27 -1.50
C MET A 78 3.98 -4.57 -0.06
N PRO A 79 4.03 -5.84 0.38
CA PRO A 79 3.68 -6.21 1.76
C PRO A 79 4.78 -5.78 2.74
N GLN A 80 4.41 -5.57 4.00
CA GLN A 80 5.36 -5.29 5.08
C GLN A 80 6.47 -6.34 5.19
N ILE A 81 6.12 -7.62 4.99
CA ILE A 81 7.06 -8.74 4.93
C ILE A 81 6.79 -9.52 3.66
N GLY A 82 7.66 -9.37 2.66
CA GLY A 82 7.61 -10.17 1.43
C GLY A 82 7.93 -11.64 1.71
N ARG A 83 6.98 -12.52 1.42
CA ARG A 83 7.17 -13.98 1.52
C ARG A 83 7.28 -14.56 0.12
N TYR A 84 8.42 -15.11 -0.20
CA TYR A 84 8.77 -15.72 -1.48
C TYR A 84 9.31 -17.13 -1.26
N PRO A 85 9.30 -18.00 -2.27
CA PRO A 85 9.90 -19.32 -2.15
C PRO A 85 11.38 -19.23 -1.76
N ASP A 86 11.74 -19.81 -0.62
CA ASP A 86 13.06 -19.65 -0.01
C ASP A 86 14.23 -20.08 -0.91
N ASN A 87 14.04 -21.13 -1.71
CA ASN A 87 15.07 -21.68 -2.58
C ASN A 87 15.14 -21.00 -3.96
N MET A 88 14.20 -20.12 -4.29
CA MET A 88 14.15 -19.41 -5.57
C MET A 88 15.20 -18.30 -5.60
N GLN A 89 15.91 -18.17 -6.70
CA GLN A 89 16.82 -17.04 -6.95
C GLN A 89 16.04 -15.78 -7.26
N ILE A 90 16.66 -14.61 -7.05
CA ILE A 90 16.03 -13.32 -7.34
C ILE A 90 15.67 -13.23 -8.83
N GLY A 91 16.58 -13.62 -9.74
CA GLY A 91 16.34 -13.61 -11.18
C GLY A 91 15.17 -14.50 -11.57
N GLU A 92 15.13 -15.75 -11.06
CA GLU A 92 14.03 -16.69 -11.29
C GLU A 92 12.67 -16.14 -10.81
N LEU A 93 12.66 -15.40 -9.70
CA LEU A 93 11.45 -14.77 -9.20
C LEU A 93 10.92 -13.70 -10.16
N PHE A 94 11.80 -12.85 -10.70
CA PHE A 94 11.40 -11.86 -11.72
C PHE A 94 10.92 -12.53 -13.00
N ASP A 95 11.59 -13.56 -13.48
CA ASP A 95 11.21 -14.29 -14.69
C ASP A 95 9.86 -14.97 -14.50
N MET A 96 9.64 -15.66 -13.38
CA MET A 96 8.35 -16.25 -13.03
C MET A 96 7.22 -15.20 -13.02
N MET A 97 7.48 -14.00 -12.48
CA MET A 97 6.47 -12.93 -12.45
C MET A 97 6.16 -12.39 -13.85
N ARG A 98 7.18 -12.30 -14.73
CA ARG A 98 6.97 -11.93 -16.15
C ARG A 98 6.14 -12.99 -16.88
N ASP A 99 6.46 -14.27 -16.70
CA ASP A 99 5.74 -15.39 -17.30
C ASP A 99 4.28 -15.47 -16.84
N LEU A 100 4.01 -15.30 -15.54
CA LEU A 100 2.66 -15.28 -14.99
C LEU A 100 1.78 -14.16 -15.57
N ARG A 101 2.37 -13.05 -15.94
CA ARG A 101 1.66 -11.90 -16.55
C ARG A 101 1.42 -12.09 -18.04
N ASN A 102 2.26 -12.88 -18.73
CA ASN A 102 2.16 -13.28 -20.13
C ASN A 102 1.62 -12.18 -21.09
N ASN A 103 2.07 -10.94 -20.92
CA ASN A 103 1.61 -9.80 -21.71
C ASN A 103 2.79 -9.24 -22.52
N ALA A 104 2.85 -9.61 -23.79
CA ALA A 104 3.80 -9.05 -24.75
C ALA A 104 3.67 -7.51 -24.94
N GLU A 105 2.61 -6.90 -24.42
CA GLU A 105 2.29 -5.48 -24.58
C GLU A 105 2.57 -4.62 -23.33
N THR A 106 2.93 -5.20 -22.20
CA THR A 106 3.16 -4.41 -20.97
C THR A 106 4.59 -3.90 -20.92
N THR A 107 4.79 -2.60 -21.00
CA THR A 107 6.09 -1.98 -20.73
C THR A 107 6.46 -2.23 -19.26
N LEU A 108 7.57 -2.92 -19.05
CA LEU A 108 8.08 -3.19 -17.70
C LEU A 108 8.72 -1.93 -17.11
N ASP A 109 8.47 -1.69 -15.86
CA ASP A 109 9.13 -0.64 -15.07
C ASP A 109 10.28 -1.28 -14.28
N GLU A 110 11.49 -1.15 -14.79
CA GLU A 110 12.70 -1.74 -14.21
C GLU A 110 13.54 -0.71 -13.42
N ASP A 111 13.02 0.50 -13.22
CA ASP A 111 13.76 1.59 -12.54
C ASP A 111 14.29 1.16 -11.18
N LEU A 112 13.47 0.56 -10.32
CA LEU A 112 13.90 0.08 -9.01
C LEU A 112 14.82 -1.14 -9.09
N ILE A 113 14.71 -1.97 -10.11
CA ILE A 113 15.63 -3.09 -10.35
C ILE A 113 17.05 -2.55 -10.53
N HIS A 114 17.20 -1.53 -11.36
CA HIS A 114 18.48 -0.91 -11.64
C HIS A 114 18.97 -0.05 -10.49
N ALA A 115 18.11 0.80 -9.91
CA ALA A 115 18.47 1.68 -8.81
C ALA A 115 18.96 0.91 -7.56
N PHE A 116 18.36 -0.26 -7.28
CA PHE A 116 18.78 -1.13 -6.18
C PHE A 116 19.91 -2.11 -6.57
N LYS A 117 20.42 -2.05 -7.80
CA LYS A 117 21.48 -2.95 -8.33
C LYS A 117 21.14 -4.43 -8.14
N LEU A 118 19.87 -4.79 -8.31
CA LEU A 118 19.42 -6.17 -8.13
C LEU A 118 20.07 -7.16 -9.12
N PRO A 119 20.39 -6.78 -10.37
CA PRO A 119 21.08 -7.68 -11.31
C PRO A 119 22.40 -8.24 -10.75
N ASP A 120 23.13 -7.47 -9.96
CA ASP A 120 24.42 -7.90 -9.37
C ASP A 120 24.26 -9.08 -8.40
N ILE A 121 23.03 -9.33 -7.94
CA ILE A 121 22.72 -10.35 -6.94
C ILE A 121 21.62 -11.32 -7.39
N TYR A 122 21.28 -11.37 -8.68
CA TYR A 122 20.22 -12.22 -9.21
C TYR A 122 20.38 -13.71 -8.89
N GLN A 123 21.61 -14.19 -8.73
CA GLN A 123 21.91 -15.58 -8.38
C GLN A 123 21.70 -15.92 -6.89
N LYS A 124 21.46 -14.92 -6.03
CA LYS A 124 21.21 -15.17 -4.62
C LYS A 124 19.81 -15.72 -4.41
N THR A 125 19.69 -16.73 -3.56
CA THR A 125 18.37 -17.29 -3.16
C THR A 125 17.69 -16.41 -2.13
N MET A 126 16.36 -16.37 -2.17
CA MET A 126 15.54 -15.53 -1.29
C MET A 126 15.82 -15.76 0.20
N ARG A 127 16.11 -16.98 0.61
CA ARG A 127 16.45 -17.32 2.02
C ARG A 127 17.74 -16.66 2.51
N THR A 128 18.68 -16.35 1.60
CA THR A 128 19.99 -15.79 1.97
C THR A 128 19.99 -14.28 2.07
N LEU A 129 18.89 -13.63 1.70
CA LEU A 129 18.78 -12.18 1.69
C LEU A 129 18.54 -11.61 3.08
N SER A 130 19.18 -10.46 3.35
CA SER A 130 18.81 -9.63 4.50
C SER A 130 17.37 -9.10 4.35
N GLY A 131 16.76 -8.69 5.45
CA GLY A 131 15.44 -8.07 5.44
C GLY A 131 15.36 -6.88 4.48
N GLY A 132 16.33 -5.96 4.52
CA GLY A 132 16.39 -4.80 3.63
C GLY A 132 16.54 -5.19 2.15
N THR A 133 17.36 -6.19 1.82
CA THR A 133 17.47 -6.67 0.43
C THR A 133 16.17 -7.30 -0.04
N ARG A 134 15.50 -8.08 0.81
CA ARG A 134 14.18 -8.66 0.50
C ARG A 134 13.14 -7.57 0.27
N GLN A 135 13.21 -6.47 1.02
CA GLN A 135 12.33 -5.31 0.87
C GLN A 135 12.57 -4.59 -0.47
N LYS A 136 13.85 -4.45 -0.90
CA LYS A 136 14.19 -3.92 -2.24
C LYS A 136 13.59 -4.77 -3.37
N VAL A 137 13.71 -6.10 -3.28
CA VAL A 137 13.07 -7.02 -4.24
C VAL A 137 11.56 -6.87 -4.24
N SER A 138 10.95 -6.77 -3.05
CA SER A 138 9.49 -6.57 -2.90
C SER A 138 9.01 -5.28 -3.54
N ALA A 139 9.74 -4.18 -3.32
CA ALA A 139 9.47 -2.89 -3.95
C ALA A 139 9.56 -2.98 -5.48
N ALA A 140 10.66 -3.52 -6.01
CA ALA A 140 10.85 -3.65 -7.46
C ALA A 140 9.73 -4.49 -8.11
N LEU A 141 9.32 -5.60 -7.49
CA LEU A 141 8.20 -6.42 -7.98
C LEU A 141 6.85 -5.68 -7.97
N ALA A 142 6.59 -4.86 -6.95
CA ALA A 142 5.34 -4.11 -6.85
C ALA A 142 5.20 -3.10 -8.00
N PHE A 143 6.28 -2.47 -8.44
CA PHE A 143 6.28 -1.49 -9.53
C PHE A 143 6.45 -2.11 -10.92
N LEU A 144 7.00 -3.32 -11.05
CA LEU A 144 7.46 -3.95 -12.28
C LEU A 144 6.50 -3.84 -13.47
N PHE A 145 5.20 -3.97 -13.24
CA PHE A 145 4.18 -3.96 -14.30
C PHE A 145 3.44 -2.63 -14.41
N ASN A 146 4.01 -1.57 -13.87
CA ASN A 146 3.48 -0.21 -13.95
C ASN A 146 1.98 -0.09 -13.60
N PRO A 147 1.49 -0.69 -12.51
CA PRO A 147 0.07 -0.74 -12.20
C PRO A 147 -0.48 0.65 -11.84
N PRO A 148 -1.77 0.93 -12.15
CA PRO A 148 -2.41 2.21 -11.82
C PRO A 148 -2.75 2.38 -10.34
N VAL A 149 -2.73 1.30 -9.55
CA VAL A 149 -2.93 1.33 -8.10
C VAL A 149 -1.74 0.69 -7.40
N MET A 150 -1.21 1.38 -6.42
CA MET A 150 -0.10 0.92 -5.59
C MET A 150 -0.55 0.82 -4.13
N ILE A 151 -0.34 -0.33 -3.52
CA ILE A 151 -0.56 -0.55 -2.09
C ILE A 151 0.80 -0.86 -1.47
N LEU A 152 1.28 0.03 -0.62
CA LEU A 152 2.60 -0.05 0.00
C LEU A 152 2.43 -0.16 1.52
N ASP A 153 2.72 -1.34 2.05
CA ASP A 153 2.57 -1.63 3.50
C ASP A 153 3.95 -1.53 4.16
N GLU A 154 4.19 -0.44 4.92
CA GLU A 154 5.47 -0.09 5.57
C GLU A 154 6.66 -0.07 4.59
N PRO A 155 6.60 0.68 3.48
CA PRO A 155 7.53 0.50 2.35
C PRO A 155 9.00 0.80 2.68
N THR A 156 9.27 1.73 3.59
CA THR A 156 10.63 2.14 3.98
C THR A 156 11.20 1.35 5.15
N ALA A 157 10.36 0.53 5.82
CA ALA A 157 10.77 -0.24 6.97
C ALA A 157 11.88 -1.24 6.63
N GLY A 158 13.01 -1.16 7.35
CA GLY A 158 14.15 -2.05 7.16
C GLY A 158 15.03 -1.76 5.94
N LEU A 159 14.74 -0.71 5.17
CA LEU A 159 15.64 -0.20 4.14
C LEU A 159 16.75 0.66 4.78
N ASP A 160 17.92 0.65 4.15
CA ASP A 160 18.95 1.65 4.43
C ASP A 160 18.50 3.04 3.95
N PRO A 161 19.07 4.15 4.49
CA PRO A 161 18.58 5.50 4.18
C PRO A 161 18.59 5.84 2.69
N LEU A 162 19.62 5.41 1.94
CA LEU A 162 19.70 5.66 0.50
C LEU A 162 18.59 4.93 -0.25
N SER A 163 18.36 3.67 0.09
CA SER A 163 17.31 2.88 -0.55
C SER A 163 15.90 3.36 -0.22
N ALA A 164 15.70 3.85 1.01
CA ALA A 164 14.43 4.48 1.40
C ALA A 164 14.18 5.74 0.55
N GLU A 165 15.22 6.57 0.34
CA GLU A 165 15.09 7.78 -0.48
C GLU A 165 14.77 7.44 -1.94
N ILE A 166 15.50 6.50 -2.54
CA ILE A 166 15.21 6.00 -3.91
C ILE A 166 13.75 5.55 -4.05
N LEU A 167 13.22 4.83 -3.06
CA LEU A 167 11.83 4.37 -3.10
C LEU A 167 10.84 5.53 -2.97
N LYS A 168 11.10 6.50 -2.09
CA LYS A 168 10.27 7.71 -1.94
C LYS A 168 10.25 8.54 -3.22
N GLU A 169 11.40 8.79 -3.82
CA GLU A 169 11.49 9.47 -5.12
C GLU A 169 10.68 8.76 -6.20
N LYS A 170 10.76 7.40 -6.26
CA LYS A 170 9.93 6.62 -7.18
C LYS A 170 8.45 6.81 -6.92
N VAL A 171 7.99 6.79 -5.67
CA VAL A 171 6.58 7.04 -5.32
C VAL A 171 6.16 8.46 -5.73
N LEU A 172 6.97 9.47 -5.46
CA LEU A 172 6.70 10.87 -5.83
C LEU A 172 6.58 11.05 -7.34
N HIS A 173 7.48 10.43 -8.11
CA HIS A 173 7.44 10.45 -9.57
C HIS A 173 6.17 9.78 -10.11
N GLU A 174 5.84 8.58 -9.62
CA GLU A 174 4.66 7.83 -10.08
C GLU A 174 3.33 8.48 -9.64
N LYS A 175 3.32 9.20 -8.51
CA LYS A 175 2.16 10.00 -8.07
C LYS A 175 1.79 11.08 -9.11
N GLN A 176 2.77 11.69 -9.79
CA GLN A 176 2.53 12.68 -10.83
C GLN A 176 1.88 12.08 -12.10
N ARG A 177 1.86 10.75 -12.22
CA ARG A 177 1.27 10.00 -13.34
C ARG A 177 -0.16 9.54 -13.08
N ASP A 178 -0.87 10.22 -12.21
CA ASP A 178 -2.29 9.97 -11.90
C ASP A 178 -2.57 8.58 -11.28
N LYS A 179 -1.57 7.96 -10.64
CA LYS A 179 -1.73 6.70 -9.91
C LYS A 179 -2.38 6.90 -8.55
N LEU A 180 -3.13 5.91 -8.09
CA LEU A 180 -3.62 5.82 -6.72
C LEU A 180 -2.60 5.10 -5.86
N PHE A 181 -2.20 5.71 -4.74
CA PHE A 181 -1.38 5.07 -3.71
C PHE A 181 -2.16 4.91 -2.41
N LEU A 182 -2.10 3.72 -1.80
CA LEU A 182 -2.48 3.47 -0.41
C LEU A 182 -1.21 3.09 0.35
N ILE A 183 -0.81 3.91 1.31
CA ILE A 183 0.48 3.76 2.00
C ILE A 183 0.22 3.64 3.50
N THR A 184 0.68 2.56 4.12
CA THR A 184 0.79 2.48 5.57
C THR A 184 2.22 2.82 5.99
N SER A 185 2.40 3.51 7.09
CA SER A 185 3.70 3.69 7.73
C SER A 185 3.53 4.08 9.19
N HIS A 186 4.49 3.71 10.02
CA HIS A 186 4.64 4.23 11.38
C HIS A 186 5.56 5.48 11.41
N ILE A 187 6.22 5.80 10.30
CA ILE A 187 7.10 6.95 10.15
C ILE A 187 6.29 8.12 9.59
N MET A 188 5.88 9.04 10.48
CA MET A 188 5.00 10.15 10.09
C MET A 188 5.64 11.11 9.08
N SER A 189 6.96 11.31 9.13
CA SER A 189 7.68 12.13 8.16
C SER A 189 7.57 11.60 6.73
N ASP A 190 7.64 10.28 6.53
CA ASP A 190 7.48 9.68 5.22
C ASP A 190 6.06 9.90 4.67
N LEU A 191 5.05 9.78 5.54
CA LEU A 191 3.66 10.03 5.16
C LEU A 191 3.41 11.51 4.86
N GLU A 192 4.03 12.45 5.59
CA GLU A 192 3.95 13.88 5.31
C GLU A 192 4.52 14.23 3.94
N GLU A 193 5.56 13.55 3.51
CA GLU A 193 6.22 13.76 2.22
C GLU A 193 5.43 13.14 1.06
N LEU A 194 4.96 11.91 1.24
CA LEU A 194 4.38 11.12 0.17
C LEU A 194 2.89 11.35 -0.04
N ALA A 195 2.12 11.56 1.04
CA ALA A 195 0.67 11.55 0.98
C ALA A 195 0.06 12.89 0.53
N THR A 196 -1.12 12.80 -0.06
CA THR A 196 -2.04 13.93 -0.33
C THR A 196 -3.26 13.89 0.59
N HIS A 197 -3.63 12.69 1.02
CA HIS A 197 -4.80 12.42 1.86
C HIS A 197 -4.43 11.55 3.05
N VAL A 198 -5.23 11.64 4.09
CA VAL A 198 -5.11 10.82 5.29
C VAL A 198 -6.43 10.11 5.56
N LEU A 199 -6.37 8.79 5.63
CA LEU A 199 -7.42 7.94 6.18
C LEU A 199 -7.02 7.51 7.58
N TYR A 200 -7.82 7.89 8.58
CA TYR A 200 -7.59 7.50 9.96
C TYR A 200 -8.60 6.43 10.39
N LEU A 201 -8.07 5.25 10.73
CA LEU A 201 -8.85 4.08 11.17
C LEU A 201 -8.67 3.85 12.66
N VAL A 202 -9.77 3.68 13.37
CA VAL A 202 -9.79 3.30 14.79
C VAL A 202 -10.87 2.25 15.00
N GLU A 203 -10.53 1.16 15.69
CA GLU A 203 -11.48 0.08 16.04
C GLU A 203 -12.36 -0.40 14.88
N GLY A 204 -11.78 -0.47 13.68
CA GLY A 204 -12.45 -0.92 12.47
C GLY A 204 -13.34 0.11 11.78
N ARG A 205 -13.34 1.36 12.22
CA ARG A 205 -14.10 2.47 11.62
C ARG A 205 -13.19 3.50 10.97
N ALA A 206 -13.61 4.03 9.85
CA ALA A 206 -12.98 5.23 9.27
C ALA A 206 -13.49 6.45 10.07
N VAL A 207 -12.61 7.01 10.89
CA VAL A 207 -12.93 8.20 11.71
C VAL A 207 -12.96 9.43 10.82
N PHE A 208 -11.98 9.57 9.94
CA PHE A 208 -11.97 10.59 8.89
C PHE A 208 -11.18 10.14 7.68
N PHE A 209 -11.53 10.75 6.54
CA PHE A 209 -10.77 10.71 5.30
C PHE A 209 -10.70 12.13 4.75
N LYS A 210 -9.53 12.77 4.80
CA LYS A 210 -9.33 14.20 4.48
C LYS A 210 -8.03 14.43 3.73
N THR A 211 -7.93 15.54 3.03
CA THR A 211 -6.64 15.98 2.48
C THR A 211 -5.70 16.43 3.62
N LEU A 212 -4.39 16.34 3.39
CA LEU A 212 -3.42 16.90 4.33
C LEU A 212 -3.62 18.39 4.56
N GLU A 213 -3.99 19.13 3.51
CA GLU A 213 -4.26 20.56 3.58
C GLU A 213 -5.47 20.86 4.50
N THR A 214 -6.60 20.17 4.29
CA THR A 214 -7.77 20.29 5.16
C THR A 214 -7.43 19.95 6.61
N LEU A 215 -6.67 18.88 6.83
CA LEU A 215 -6.26 18.46 8.16
C LEU A 215 -5.41 19.52 8.86
N ARG A 216 -4.44 20.12 8.15
CA ARG A 216 -3.60 21.21 8.67
C ARG A 216 -4.39 22.47 8.97
N SER A 217 -5.32 22.85 8.10
CA SER A 217 -6.15 24.04 8.31
C SER A 217 -7.09 23.90 9.50
N GLU A 218 -7.76 22.77 9.66
CA GLU A 218 -8.67 22.50 10.78
C GLU A 218 -7.95 22.43 12.13
N THR A 219 -6.77 21.81 12.14
CA THR A 219 -6.01 21.61 13.39
C THR A 219 -5.05 22.75 13.72
N ARG A 220 -4.71 23.58 12.74
CA ARG A 220 -3.64 24.58 12.83
C ARG A 220 -2.28 23.98 13.17
N GLU A 221 -2.05 22.75 12.77
CA GLU A 221 -0.82 22.00 13.01
C GLU A 221 -0.17 21.66 11.65
N GLU A 222 1.10 21.97 11.50
CA GLU A 222 1.83 21.67 10.27
C GLU A 222 2.23 20.19 10.19
N ARG A 223 2.61 19.61 11.34
CA ARG A 223 3.06 18.21 11.43
C ARG A 223 1.88 17.26 11.53
N LEU A 224 1.83 16.25 10.66
CA LEU A 224 0.77 15.25 10.60
C LEU A 224 0.51 14.57 11.96
N GLY A 225 1.58 14.16 12.65
CA GLY A 225 1.45 13.51 13.95
C GLY A 225 0.76 14.40 14.99
N LYS A 226 1.05 15.71 15.02
CA LYS A 226 0.38 16.67 15.91
C LYS A 226 -1.07 16.90 15.51
N ALA A 227 -1.34 17.03 14.21
CA ALA A 227 -2.69 17.22 13.69
C ALA A 227 -3.60 16.03 14.09
N ILE A 228 -3.11 14.81 13.95
CA ILE A 228 -3.85 13.60 14.37
C ILE A 228 -4.10 13.62 15.87
N THR A 229 -3.08 13.90 16.68
CA THR A 229 -3.21 13.95 18.15
C THR A 229 -4.29 14.95 18.56
N ARG A 230 -4.33 16.12 17.92
CA ARG A 230 -5.32 17.16 18.21
C ARG A 230 -6.75 16.72 17.88
N ILE A 231 -6.96 16.06 16.74
CA ILE A 231 -8.28 15.51 16.39
C ILE A 231 -8.71 14.43 17.39
N MET A 232 -7.79 13.57 17.82
CA MET A 232 -8.11 12.55 18.82
C MET A 232 -8.55 13.16 20.15
N GLN A 233 -7.92 14.23 20.60
CA GLN A 233 -8.27 14.92 21.84
C GLN A 233 -9.65 15.58 21.76
N THR A 234 -10.00 16.18 20.60
CA THR A 234 -11.30 16.81 20.40
C THR A 234 -12.45 15.82 20.21
N ALA A 235 -12.16 14.61 19.75
CA ALA A 235 -13.17 13.55 19.57
C ALA A 235 -13.50 12.80 20.88
N THR A 236 -12.68 12.99 21.94
CA THR A 236 -12.85 12.34 23.27
C THR A 236 -13.47 13.30 24.31
N SER A 237 -13.66 14.57 23.95
CA SER A 237 -14.32 15.61 24.75
C SER A 237 -15.77 15.78 24.31
#